data_f476dd3ffa805c7d48401dbbf6cc06bb
#
_entry.id   f476dd3ffa805c7d48401dbbf6cc06bb
#
_cell.length_a   1.000
_cell.length_b   1.000
_cell.length_c   1.000
_cell.angle_alpha   90.00
_cell.angle_beta   90.00
_cell.angle_gamma   90.00
#
_symmetry.space_group_name_H-M   'P 1'
#
loop_
_entity.id
_entity.type
_entity.pdbx_description
1 polymer ?
#
loop_
_entity_poly.entity_id
_entity_poly.type
_entity_poly.pdbx_seq_one_letter_code
_entity_poly.pdbx_strand_id
1 'polypeptide(L)'
;MDRVLPLVKEHGAAIICLLNDETGIPQTADERLEVCKRIVDAVHGRWEIPLEDIVVDPLAMTVGADPAAVVTTLETIHLVKSEFGLNMTLGASNVSFGLPGRHALGAAFLALASHAGLTSAIMDARNRLTVDACRAADLLLARDEWAMNWIAAHRQAQAEAARA
;
A
#
# COMPACT_ATOMS: atom_id res chain seq x y z
N MET A 1 11.72 16.65 8.69
CA MET A 1 11.01 17.23 7.55
C MET A 1 11.76 18.44 6.97
N ASP A 2 12.24 19.39 7.75
CA ASP A 2 12.83 20.67 7.30
C ASP A 2 14.04 20.58 6.36
N ARG A 3 14.73 19.45 6.31
CA ARG A 3 15.86 19.21 5.40
C ARG A 3 15.44 18.56 4.07
N VAL A 4 14.32 17.86 4.05
CA VAL A 4 13.86 17.06 2.89
C VAL A 4 12.81 17.82 2.07
N LEU A 5 11.82 18.42 2.74
CA LEU A 5 10.70 19.07 2.06
C LEU A 5 11.11 20.22 1.12
N PRO A 6 12.14 21.06 1.46
CA PRO A 6 12.64 22.06 0.51
C PRO A 6 13.12 21.44 -0.82
N LEU A 7 13.84 20.31 -0.74
CA LEU A 7 14.35 19.61 -1.93
C LEU A 7 13.21 18.96 -2.73
N VAL A 8 12.24 18.36 -2.05
CA VAL A 8 11.04 17.79 -2.69
C VAL A 8 10.32 18.87 -3.49
N LYS A 9 10.07 20.02 -2.87
CA LYS A 9 9.40 21.16 -3.55
C LYS A 9 10.23 21.71 -4.70
N GLU A 10 11.53 21.93 -4.51
CA GLU A 10 12.45 22.45 -5.53
C GLU A 10 12.48 21.57 -6.77
N HIS A 11 12.47 20.26 -6.59
CA HIS A 11 12.56 19.30 -7.70
C HIS A 11 11.21 18.80 -8.21
N GLY A 12 10.08 19.24 -7.64
CA GLY A 12 8.74 18.77 -8.01
C GLY A 12 8.60 17.24 -7.87
N ALA A 13 9.19 16.68 -6.83
CA ALA A 13 9.22 15.23 -6.61
C ALA A 13 8.02 14.78 -5.74
N ALA A 14 7.50 13.57 -5.99
CA ALA A 14 6.61 12.91 -5.05
C ALA A 14 7.37 12.42 -3.81
N ILE A 15 6.68 12.31 -2.67
CA ILE A 15 7.28 11.87 -1.41
C ILE A 15 6.49 10.70 -0.80
N ILE A 16 7.19 9.67 -0.35
CA ILE A 16 6.60 8.61 0.46
C ILE A 16 6.79 8.97 1.94
N CYS A 17 5.67 9.03 2.66
CA CYS A 17 5.61 9.41 4.07
C CYS A 17 5.22 8.20 4.93
N LEU A 18 6.10 7.77 5.82
CA LEU A 18 5.83 6.69 6.77
C LEU A 18 5.05 7.23 7.98
N LEU A 19 4.03 6.49 8.43
CA LEU A 19 3.20 6.86 9.58
C LEU A 19 3.87 6.51 10.93
N ASN A 20 5.08 7.04 11.13
CA ASN A 20 5.82 6.95 12.39
C ASN A 20 6.33 8.34 12.80
N ASP A 21 6.66 8.50 14.06
CA ASP A 21 7.25 9.72 14.60
C ASP A 21 8.45 9.42 15.52
N GLU A 22 8.91 10.42 16.26
CA GLU A 22 10.08 10.30 17.14
C GLU A 22 9.87 9.32 18.30
N THR A 23 8.61 9.00 18.63
CA THR A 23 8.27 8.01 19.68
C THR A 23 8.24 6.57 19.14
N GLY A 24 8.28 6.41 17.83
CA GLY A 24 8.30 5.12 17.15
C GLY A 24 7.09 4.89 16.24
N ILE A 25 6.66 3.63 16.14
CA ILE A 25 5.52 3.21 15.31
C ILE A 25 4.27 3.19 16.20
N PRO A 26 3.22 3.99 15.88
CA PRO A 26 1.96 3.97 16.61
C PRO A 26 1.28 2.60 16.53
N GLN A 27 0.65 2.19 17.62
CA GLN A 27 0.10 0.84 17.76
C GLN A 27 -1.33 0.71 17.25
N THR A 28 -2.06 1.82 17.15
CA THR A 28 -3.46 1.84 16.69
C THR A 28 -3.62 2.58 15.37
N ALA A 29 -4.70 2.29 14.65
CA ALA A 29 -5.02 2.96 13.39
C ALA A 29 -5.32 4.45 13.59
N ASP A 30 -5.99 4.82 14.68
CA ASP A 30 -6.29 6.21 15.01
C ASP A 30 -5.01 7.01 15.29
N GLU A 31 -4.08 6.46 16.06
CA GLU A 31 -2.78 7.11 16.29
C GLU A 31 -1.99 7.31 14.98
N ARG A 32 -2.03 6.32 14.07
CA ARG A 32 -1.42 6.44 12.73
C ARG A 32 -2.11 7.52 11.90
N LEU A 33 -3.43 7.63 11.99
CA LEU A 33 -4.17 8.71 11.33
C LEU A 33 -3.76 10.09 11.87
N GLU A 34 -3.56 10.23 13.18
CA GLU A 34 -3.07 11.49 13.76
C GLU A 34 -1.66 11.85 13.28
N VAL A 35 -0.77 10.86 13.09
CA VAL A 35 0.54 11.09 12.44
C VAL A 35 0.33 11.54 10.98
N CYS A 36 -0.59 10.90 10.25
CA CYS A 36 -0.92 11.28 8.87
C CYS A 36 -1.39 12.73 8.77
N LYS A 37 -2.29 13.17 9.66
CA LYS A 37 -2.77 14.57 9.72
C LYS A 37 -1.62 15.56 9.88
N ARG A 38 -0.69 15.28 10.81
CA ARG A 38 0.50 16.13 11.01
C ARG A 38 1.41 16.17 9.79
N ILE A 39 1.56 15.04 9.07
CA ILE A 39 2.34 14.95 7.84
C ILE A 39 1.68 15.77 6.73
N VAL A 40 0.37 15.61 6.51
CA VAL A 40 -0.37 16.35 5.49
C VAL A 40 -0.32 17.86 5.76
N ASP A 41 -0.52 18.29 7.01
CA ASP A 41 -0.39 19.69 7.39
C ASP A 41 1.02 20.24 7.10
N ALA A 42 2.06 19.46 7.42
CA ALA A 42 3.43 19.88 7.14
C ALA A 42 3.74 19.91 5.65
N VAL A 43 3.39 18.86 4.91
CA VAL A 43 3.80 18.67 3.51
C VAL A 43 2.94 19.52 2.56
N HIS A 44 1.62 19.41 2.69
CA HIS A 44 0.68 20.16 1.86
C HIS A 44 0.41 21.56 2.44
N GLY A 45 0.07 21.65 3.73
CA GLY A 45 -0.36 22.91 4.35
C GLY A 45 0.75 23.96 4.43
N ARG A 46 1.98 23.57 4.81
CA ARG A 46 3.10 24.53 4.96
C ARG A 46 4.02 24.60 3.76
N TRP A 47 4.27 23.48 3.08
CA TRP A 47 5.18 23.44 1.94
C TRP A 47 4.45 23.47 0.58
N GLU A 48 3.12 23.43 0.57
CA GLU A 48 2.29 23.50 -0.64
C GLU A 48 2.67 22.42 -1.68
N ILE A 49 3.11 21.25 -1.21
CA ILE A 49 3.32 20.09 -2.10
C ILE A 49 1.94 19.54 -2.45
N PRO A 50 1.64 19.26 -3.72
CA PRO A 50 0.34 18.74 -4.14
C PRO A 50 -0.03 17.43 -3.43
N LEU A 51 -1.32 17.21 -3.12
CA LEU A 51 -1.77 15.99 -2.46
C LEU A 51 -1.51 14.73 -3.29
N GLU A 52 -1.55 14.84 -4.61
CA GLU A 52 -1.23 13.75 -5.55
C GLU A 52 0.24 13.31 -5.48
N ASP A 53 1.14 14.17 -5.00
CA ASP A 53 2.56 13.88 -4.81
C ASP A 53 2.87 13.34 -3.40
N ILE A 54 1.87 13.23 -2.53
CA ILE A 54 1.98 12.62 -1.21
C ILE A 54 1.51 11.18 -1.28
N VAL A 55 2.43 10.24 -1.05
CA VAL A 55 2.14 8.81 -0.95
C VAL A 55 2.36 8.38 0.50
N VAL A 56 1.34 7.84 1.15
CA VAL A 56 1.43 7.41 2.55
C VAL A 56 1.81 5.93 2.63
N ASP A 57 2.77 5.60 3.50
CA ASP A 57 3.03 4.21 3.91
C ASP A 57 2.33 3.94 5.25
N PRO A 58 1.23 3.15 5.26
CA PRO A 58 0.45 2.85 6.47
C PRO A 58 1.14 1.84 7.41
N LEU A 59 2.37 1.42 7.10
CA LEU A 59 3.22 0.52 7.89
C LEU A 59 2.66 -0.89 8.05
N ALA A 60 2.95 -1.76 7.08
CA ALA A 60 2.66 -3.19 7.18
C ALA A 60 3.64 -3.88 8.15
N MET A 61 3.11 -4.37 9.27
CA MET A 61 3.87 -5.11 10.29
C MET A 61 3.58 -6.61 10.19
N THR A 62 4.50 -7.43 10.71
CA THR A 62 4.37 -8.89 10.61
C THR A 62 3.38 -9.46 11.63
N VAL A 63 2.46 -10.31 11.16
CA VAL A 63 1.54 -11.05 12.03
C VAL A 63 2.24 -12.07 12.90
N GLY A 64 3.49 -12.43 12.58
CA GLY A 64 4.31 -13.30 13.42
C GLY A 64 4.78 -12.65 14.72
N ALA A 65 4.81 -11.33 14.79
CA ALA A 65 5.17 -10.57 15.99
C ALA A 65 3.94 -10.04 16.74
N ASP A 66 2.89 -9.67 16.00
CA ASP A 66 1.64 -9.15 16.57
C ASP A 66 0.45 -9.65 15.76
N PRO A 67 -0.45 -10.46 16.35
CA PRO A 67 -1.65 -10.98 15.67
C PRO A 67 -2.60 -9.88 15.13
N ALA A 68 -2.62 -8.70 15.74
CA ALA A 68 -3.45 -7.57 15.33
C ALA A 68 -2.83 -6.71 14.22
N ALA A 69 -1.54 -6.90 13.90
CA ALA A 69 -0.78 -6.02 13.02
C ALA A 69 -1.44 -5.75 11.66
N VAL A 70 -1.99 -6.78 11.03
CA VAL A 70 -2.66 -6.64 9.73
C VAL A 70 -4.00 -5.91 9.87
N VAL A 71 -4.77 -6.19 10.91
CA VAL A 71 -6.04 -5.50 11.18
C VAL A 71 -5.78 -4.00 11.33
N THR A 72 -4.82 -3.62 12.18
CA THR A 72 -4.39 -2.21 12.36
C THR A 72 -3.98 -1.58 11.03
N THR A 73 -3.21 -2.30 10.19
CA THR A 73 -2.78 -1.77 8.88
C THR A 73 -4.00 -1.55 7.96
N LEU A 74 -4.94 -2.49 7.87
CA LEU A 74 -6.13 -2.37 7.03
C LEU A 74 -7.04 -1.23 7.48
N GLU A 75 -7.24 -1.07 8.79
CA GLU A 75 -7.98 0.05 9.38
C GLU A 75 -7.29 1.39 9.08
N THR A 76 -5.96 1.46 9.21
CA THR A 76 -5.18 2.66 8.85
C THR A 76 -5.38 3.03 7.38
N ILE A 77 -5.29 2.05 6.45
CA ILE A 77 -5.53 2.28 5.02
C ILE A 77 -6.93 2.87 4.81
N HIS A 78 -7.95 2.27 5.43
CA HIS A 78 -9.33 2.73 5.33
C HIS A 78 -9.50 4.16 5.84
N LEU A 79 -8.97 4.48 7.01
CA LEU A 79 -9.06 5.81 7.61
C LEU A 79 -8.36 6.87 6.77
N VAL A 80 -7.12 6.63 6.33
CA VAL A 80 -6.36 7.57 5.47
C VAL A 80 -7.08 7.78 4.13
N LYS A 81 -7.63 6.70 3.54
CA LYS A 81 -8.38 6.82 2.29
C LYS A 81 -9.66 7.62 2.44
N SER A 82 -10.39 7.41 3.53
CA SER A 82 -11.65 8.09 3.81
C SER A 82 -11.45 9.56 4.15
N GLU A 83 -10.40 9.91 4.91
CA GLU A 83 -10.15 11.28 5.37
C GLU A 83 -9.54 12.17 4.28
N PHE A 84 -8.56 11.64 3.53
CA PHE A 84 -7.75 12.45 2.61
C PHE A 84 -7.82 12.02 1.15
N GLY A 85 -8.26 10.80 0.85
CA GLY A 85 -8.22 10.26 -0.51
C GLY A 85 -6.81 9.99 -1.05
N LEU A 86 -5.77 10.07 -0.22
CA LEU A 86 -4.36 9.99 -0.62
C LEU A 86 -4.02 8.66 -1.30
N ASN A 87 -2.95 8.71 -2.11
CA ASN A 87 -2.28 7.52 -2.57
C ASN A 87 -1.49 6.87 -1.43
N MET A 88 -1.46 5.54 -1.44
CA MET A 88 -0.77 4.76 -0.42
C MET A 88 0.06 3.65 -1.05
N THR A 89 1.21 3.35 -0.42
CA THR A 89 2.06 2.22 -0.77
C THR A 89 2.60 1.57 0.50
N LEU A 90 2.96 0.30 0.43
CA LEU A 90 3.62 -0.41 1.55
C LEU A 90 4.41 -1.62 1.07
N GLY A 91 5.31 -2.11 1.89
CA GLY A 91 6.03 -3.37 1.67
C GLY A 91 5.15 -4.57 1.97
N ALA A 92 4.45 -5.12 0.96
CA ALA A 92 3.44 -6.16 1.14
C ALA A 92 3.99 -7.46 1.75
N SER A 93 5.26 -7.79 1.54
CA SER A 93 5.88 -9.00 2.09
C SER A 93 6.17 -8.93 3.59
N ASN A 94 6.10 -7.74 4.20
CA ASN A 94 6.36 -7.54 5.63
C ASN A 94 5.36 -8.32 6.50
N VAL A 95 4.09 -8.40 6.10
CA VAL A 95 3.04 -9.06 6.88
C VAL A 95 3.32 -10.53 7.20
N SER A 96 4.09 -11.20 6.35
CA SER A 96 4.40 -12.63 6.47
C SER A 96 5.85 -12.90 6.89
N PHE A 97 6.61 -11.87 7.33
CA PHE A 97 8.01 -12.05 7.71
C PHE A 97 8.13 -13.09 8.84
N GLY A 98 9.09 -14.03 8.69
CA GLY A 98 9.32 -15.10 9.63
C GLY A 98 8.33 -16.28 9.58
N LEU A 99 7.29 -16.25 8.73
CA LEU A 99 6.28 -17.29 8.63
C LEU A 99 6.50 -18.19 7.40
N PRO A 100 6.04 -19.45 7.43
CA PRO A 100 6.00 -20.30 6.25
C PRO A 100 4.88 -19.86 5.28
N GLY A 101 4.97 -20.25 4.00
CA GLY A 101 3.91 -19.99 3.02
C GLY A 101 3.69 -18.51 2.70
N ARG A 102 4.73 -17.69 2.80
CA ARG A 102 4.69 -16.23 2.72
C ARG A 102 3.92 -15.67 1.52
N HIS A 103 4.05 -16.30 0.36
CA HIS A 103 3.38 -15.82 -0.85
C HIS A 103 1.85 -15.93 -0.76
N ALA A 104 1.32 -16.99 -0.14
CA ALA A 104 -0.12 -17.14 0.06
C ALA A 104 -0.66 -16.08 1.04
N LEU A 105 0.06 -15.82 2.14
CA LEU A 105 -0.30 -14.75 3.08
C LEU A 105 -0.23 -13.37 2.42
N GLY A 106 0.82 -13.10 1.65
CA GLY A 106 0.97 -11.84 0.91
C GLY A 106 -0.12 -11.63 -0.13
N ALA A 107 -0.52 -12.68 -0.85
CA ALA A 107 -1.61 -12.63 -1.83
C ALA A 107 -2.95 -12.30 -1.17
N ALA A 108 -3.28 -12.99 -0.07
CA ALA A 108 -4.49 -12.70 0.71
C ALA A 108 -4.49 -11.28 1.28
N PHE A 109 -3.36 -10.85 1.85
CA PHE A 109 -3.20 -9.48 2.37
C PHE A 109 -3.40 -8.42 1.29
N LEU A 110 -2.81 -8.59 0.10
CA LEU A 110 -2.95 -7.63 -1.00
C LEU A 110 -4.40 -7.44 -1.43
N ALA A 111 -5.20 -8.51 -1.48
CA ALA A 111 -6.61 -8.42 -1.80
C ALA A 111 -7.38 -7.64 -0.73
N LEU A 112 -7.12 -7.90 0.56
CA LEU A 112 -7.73 -7.18 1.68
C LEU A 112 -7.30 -5.70 1.69
N ALA A 113 -6.02 -5.42 1.49
CA ALA A 113 -5.48 -4.06 1.47
C ALA A 113 -6.03 -3.25 0.29
N SER A 114 -6.17 -3.88 -0.90
CA SER A 114 -6.83 -3.25 -2.05
C SER A 114 -8.29 -2.90 -1.76
N HIS A 115 -9.02 -3.78 -1.08
CA HIS A 115 -10.39 -3.51 -0.63
C HIS A 115 -10.44 -2.34 0.37
N ALA A 116 -9.50 -2.28 1.31
CA ALA A 116 -9.40 -1.19 2.28
C ALA A 116 -9.07 0.17 1.65
N GLY A 117 -8.51 0.20 0.42
CA GLY A 117 -8.21 1.43 -0.32
C GLY A 117 -6.74 1.65 -0.67
N LEU A 118 -5.87 0.65 -0.47
CA LEU A 118 -4.47 0.72 -0.90
C LEU A 118 -4.39 0.93 -2.42
N THR A 119 -3.52 1.84 -2.86
CA THR A 119 -3.41 2.20 -4.29
C THR A 119 -2.20 1.56 -4.98
N SER A 120 -1.17 1.22 -4.23
CA SER A 120 0.04 0.56 -4.76
C SER A 120 0.72 -0.31 -3.69
N ALA A 121 1.62 -1.20 -4.11
CA ALA A 121 2.37 -2.04 -3.19
C ALA A 121 3.79 -2.32 -3.70
N ILE A 122 4.75 -2.35 -2.80
CA ILE A 122 6.10 -2.83 -3.06
C ILE A 122 6.09 -4.34 -2.82
N MET A 123 6.27 -5.12 -3.90
CA MET A 123 6.19 -6.57 -3.85
C MET A 123 7.08 -7.24 -4.91
N ASP A 124 7.31 -8.55 -4.81
CA ASP A 124 7.97 -9.30 -5.87
C ASP A 124 7.01 -9.55 -7.04
N ALA A 125 7.11 -8.73 -8.08
CA ALA A 125 6.29 -8.82 -9.29
C ALA A 125 6.57 -10.09 -10.14
N ARG A 126 7.61 -10.86 -9.83
CA ARG A 126 7.89 -12.17 -10.46
C ARG A 126 7.02 -13.27 -9.84
N ASN A 127 6.53 -13.05 -8.63
CA ASN A 127 5.66 -14.02 -7.97
C ASN A 127 4.23 -13.94 -8.55
N ARG A 128 3.89 -14.95 -9.33
CA ARG A 128 2.61 -15.06 -10.03
C ARG A 128 1.41 -14.97 -9.09
N LEU A 129 1.47 -15.66 -7.94
CA LEU A 129 0.36 -15.72 -6.99
C LEU A 129 0.00 -14.33 -6.44
N THR A 130 1.01 -13.50 -6.10
CA THR A 130 0.77 -12.15 -5.59
C THR A 130 0.28 -11.20 -6.69
N VAL A 131 0.82 -11.31 -7.90
CA VAL A 131 0.35 -10.51 -9.04
C VAL A 131 -1.07 -10.87 -9.43
N ASP A 132 -1.41 -12.15 -9.49
CA ASP A 132 -2.76 -12.60 -9.81
C ASP A 132 -3.76 -12.21 -8.70
N ALA A 133 -3.34 -12.16 -7.42
CA ALA A 133 -4.18 -11.66 -6.35
C ALA A 133 -4.54 -10.16 -6.51
N CYS A 134 -3.60 -9.32 -6.94
CA CYS A 134 -3.89 -7.91 -7.25
C CYS A 134 -4.90 -7.78 -8.39
N ARG A 135 -4.69 -8.52 -9.50
CA ARG A 135 -5.61 -8.51 -10.64
C ARG A 135 -7.00 -9.03 -10.29
N ALA A 136 -7.05 -10.08 -9.47
CA ALA A 136 -8.31 -10.63 -8.98
C ALA A 136 -9.05 -9.61 -8.08
N ALA A 137 -8.31 -8.90 -7.20
CA ALA A 137 -8.88 -7.84 -6.38
C ALA A 137 -9.46 -6.72 -7.25
N ASP A 138 -8.75 -6.26 -8.28
CA ASP A 138 -9.25 -5.22 -9.19
C ASP A 138 -10.53 -5.65 -9.91
N LEU A 139 -10.59 -6.91 -10.38
CA LEU A 139 -11.79 -7.46 -11.00
C LEU A 139 -12.96 -7.52 -10.01
N LEU A 140 -12.73 -8.07 -8.81
CA LEU A 140 -13.77 -8.24 -7.78
C LEU A 140 -14.26 -6.92 -7.19
N LEU A 141 -13.45 -5.87 -7.26
CA LEU A 141 -13.77 -4.50 -6.83
C LEU A 141 -14.32 -3.62 -7.97
N ALA A 142 -14.67 -4.22 -9.10
CA ALA A 142 -15.22 -3.56 -10.29
C ALA A 142 -14.29 -2.47 -10.89
N ARG A 143 -12.98 -2.64 -10.76
CA ARG A 143 -11.95 -1.76 -11.35
C ARG A 143 -11.46 -2.28 -12.72
N ASP A 144 -11.72 -3.55 -13.04
CA ASP A 144 -11.43 -4.18 -14.34
C ASP A 144 -12.74 -4.44 -15.09
N GLU A 145 -13.12 -3.50 -15.96
CA GLU A 145 -14.38 -3.55 -16.70
C GLU A 145 -14.41 -4.80 -17.63
N TRP A 146 -15.47 -5.58 -17.49
CA TRP A 146 -15.69 -6.80 -18.31
C TRP A 146 -14.56 -7.83 -18.21
N ALA A 147 -13.79 -7.82 -17.11
CA ALA A 147 -12.64 -8.71 -16.90
C ALA A 147 -11.56 -8.64 -18.00
N MET A 148 -11.44 -7.52 -18.69
CA MET A 148 -10.55 -7.40 -19.86
C MET A 148 -9.08 -7.64 -19.51
N ASN A 149 -8.59 -7.02 -18.43
CA ASN A 149 -7.20 -7.17 -18.00
C ASN A 149 -6.94 -8.58 -17.45
N TRP A 150 -7.91 -9.14 -16.70
CA TRP A 150 -7.83 -10.50 -16.17
C TRP A 150 -7.72 -11.53 -17.29
N ILE A 151 -8.62 -11.46 -18.30
CA ILE A 151 -8.64 -12.38 -19.44
C ILE A 151 -7.36 -12.23 -20.27
N ALA A 152 -6.91 -10.99 -20.54
CA ALA A 152 -5.69 -10.75 -21.31
C ALA A 152 -4.46 -11.37 -20.63
N ALA A 153 -4.31 -11.16 -19.32
CA ALA A 153 -3.20 -11.71 -18.53
C ALA A 153 -3.20 -13.25 -18.53
N HIS A 154 -4.38 -13.85 -18.44
CA HIS A 154 -4.50 -15.31 -18.47
C HIS A 154 -4.15 -15.91 -19.84
N ARG A 155 -4.61 -15.28 -20.95
CA ARG A 155 -4.26 -15.68 -22.32
C ARG A 155 -2.75 -15.56 -22.58
N GLN A 156 -2.13 -14.46 -22.12
CA GLN A 156 -0.68 -14.29 -22.24
C GLN A 156 0.09 -15.40 -21.54
N ALA A 157 -0.30 -15.74 -20.33
CA ALA A 157 0.34 -16.81 -19.56
C ALA A 157 0.20 -18.19 -20.22
N GLN A 158 -0.95 -18.49 -20.82
CA GLN A 158 -1.15 -19.72 -21.60
C GLN A 158 -0.24 -19.76 -22.83
N ALA A 159 -0.10 -18.63 -23.55
CA ALA A 159 0.78 -18.54 -24.71
C ALA A 159 2.27 -18.69 -24.34
N GLU A 160 2.69 -18.15 -23.19
CA GLU A 160 4.05 -18.32 -22.68
C GLU A 160 4.33 -19.78 -22.28
N ALA A 161 3.39 -20.42 -21.58
CA ALA A 161 3.52 -21.82 -21.20
C ALA A 161 3.56 -22.80 -22.43
N ALA A 162 2.88 -22.43 -23.50
CA ALA A 162 2.90 -23.24 -24.75
C ALA A 162 4.21 -23.11 -25.57
N ARG A 163 5.07 -22.13 -25.22
CA ARG A 163 6.36 -21.88 -25.88
C ARG A 163 7.56 -22.42 -25.09
N ALA A 164 7.38 -22.77 -23.82
CA ALA A 164 8.38 -23.31 -22.92
C ALA A 164 8.47 -24.83 -23.00
#